data_3adfe98424be320b293d1146541071ca
#
_entry.id   3adfe98424be320b293d1146541071ca
#
_cell.length_a   1.000
_cell.length_b   1.000
_cell.length_c   1.000
_cell.angle_alpha   90.00
_cell.angle_beta   90.00
_cell.angle_gamma   90.00
#
_symmetry.space_group_name_H-M   'P 1'
#
loop_
_entity.id
_entity.type
_entity.pdbx_description
1 polymer ?
#
loop_
_entity_poly.entity_id
_entity_poly.type
_entity_poly.pdbx_seq_one_letter_code
_entity_poly.pdbx_strand_id
1 'polypeptide(L)'
;MAAQAEGLDKVPVIYVDASDDDAKAILVGDNRLSDLAENDPELLVALLQAIQSREQGLTGTGYSDDDLAALLAAGMDDGEALEGEDDVPDTPEDPISRPGDLWVLGNHRLICGDATIATDVERLLETVKPLLMVTDPPYGVEYDPSWRNKAGAAGTKRTGKVLNDDRADWREAWALFPGDVAYVWHGALHAATVAESLEESGFKVRSQIIWAKERLVLSRGDYHWQHEPCWYAVKKTGKGHWAGDRKQTTLWQISSRDQDAKTVHGTQKPVECMRRPILNNSSPGQAVYEPFMGSGTTLIAAESTGRVCYGSELSPAYVDVAVLRWQKITGGKAMLNGDGRSFDEIKEGKAAA
;
A
#
# COMPACT_ATOMS: atom_id res chain seq x y z
N MET A 1 6.47 32.43 -23.13
CA MET A 1 7.53 32.10 -22.12
C MET A 1 7.49 30.63 -21.70
N ALA A 2 6.36 30.01 -21.36
CA ALA A 2 6.27 28.59 -21.02
C ALA A 2 6.75 27.65 -22.15
N ALA A 3 6.25 27.84 -23.37
CA ALA A 3 6.63 27.03 -24.53
C ALA A 3 8.14 27.11 -24.86
N GLN A 4 8.79 28.26 -24.61
CA GLN A 4 10.23 28.42 -24.79
C GLN A 4 11.03 27.70 -23.69
N ALA A 5 10.50 27.64 -22.48
CA ALA A 5 11.11 26.88 -21.37
C ALA A 5 11.06 25.37 -21.63
N GLU A 6 10.02 24.90 -22.36
CA GLU A 6 9.84 23.50 -22.77
C GLU A 6 10.53 23.17 -24.12
N GLY A 7 11.28 24.12 -24.69
CA GLY A 7 12.03 23.90 -25.94
C GLY A 7 11.18 23.83 -27.21
N LEU A 8 9.95 24.33 -27.18
CA LEU A 8 9.06 24.33 -28.34
C LEU A 8 9.34 25.53 -29.28
N ASP A 9 9.75 25.26 -30.50
CA ASP A 9 10.01 26.29 -31.53
C ASP A 9 8.72 26.91 -32.10
N LYS A 10 7.60 26.19 -32.03
CA LYS A 10 6.30 26.61 -32.54
C LYS A 10 5.19 26.11 -31.64
N VAL A 11 4.20 26.94 -31.42
CA VAL A 11 2.94 26.58 -30.74
C VAL A 11 1.75 26.95 -31.64
N PRO A 12 0.70 26.11 -31.69
CA PRO A 12 -0.55 26.50 -32.34
C PRO A 12 -1.19 27.64 -31.54
N VAL A 13 -1.69 28.65 -32.26
CA VAL A 13 -2.39 29.79 -31.65
C VAL A 13 -3.73 30.01 -32.36
N ILE A 14 -4.75 30.36 -31.58
CA ILE A 14 -6.04 30.82 -32.06
C ILE A 14 -6.14 32.30 -31.72
N TYR A 15 -6.39 33.15 -32.71
CA TYR A 15 -6.61 34.55 -32.47
C TYR A 15 -8.11 34.79 -32.21
N VAL A 16 -8.39 35.46 -31.10
CA VAL A 16 -9.75 35.87 -30.71
C VAL A 16 -9.80 37.40 -30.76
N ASP A 17 -10.81 37.95 -31.39
CA ASP A 17 -11.05 39.40 -31.38
C ASP A 17 -11.78 39.74 -30.07
N ALA A 18 -11.04 40.25 -29.09
CA ALA A 18 -11.55 40.55 -27.76
C ALA A 18 -10.87 41.81 -27.20
N SER A 19 -11.58 42.59 -26.40
CA SER A 19 -10.96 43.70 -25.65
C SER A 19 -9.99 43.16 -24.59
N ASP A 20 -9.06 43.98 -24.08
CA ASP A 20 -8.12 43.60 -23.03
C ASP A 20 -8.81 43.05 -21.76
N ASP A 21 -10.00 43.60 -21.45
CA ASP A 21 -10.75 43.17 -20.26
C ASP A 21 -11.49 41.84 -20.53
N ASP A 22 -12.03 41.65 -21.75
CA ASP A 22 -12.60 40.35 -22.15
C ASP A 22 -11.52 39.29 -22.25
N ALA A 23 -10.33 39.59 -22.73
CA ALA A 23 -9.21 38.66 -22.78
C ALA A 23 -8.78 38.17 -21.36
N LYS A 24 -8.76 39.09 -20.39
CA LYS A 24 -8.53 38.73 -18.98
C LYS A 24 -9.65 37.86 -18.41
N ALA A 25 -10.91 38.18 -18.73
CA ALA A 25 -12.06 37.41 -18.31
C ALA A 25 -12.05 36.00 -18.92
N ILE A 26 -11.70 35.86 -20.22
CA ILE A 26 -11.53 34.58 -20.91
C ILE A 26 -10.41 33.74 -20.21
N LEU A 27 -9.25 34.36 -19.93
CA LEU A 27 -8.12 33.68 -19.27
C LEU A 27 -8.50 33.16 -17.89
N VAL A 28 -9.18 33.99 -17.09
CA VAL A 28 -9.64 33.59 -15.74
C VAL A 28 -10.72 32.52 -15.83
N GLY A 29 -11.65 32.67 -16.79
CA GLY A 29 -12.74 31.71 -17.03
C GLY A 29 -12.21 30.34 -17.50
N ASP A 30 -11.26 30.32 -18.43
CA ASP A 30 -10.65 29.08 -18.95
C ASP A 30 -9.89 28.32 -17.86
N ASN A 31 -9.07 29.02 -17.06
CA ASN A 31 -8.41 28.42 -15.92
C ASN A 31 -9.42 27.88 -14.89
N ARG A 32 -10.49 28.65 -14.61
CA ARG A 32 -11.51 28.21 -13.66
C ARG A 32 -12.33 27.04 -14.16
N LEU A 33 -12.64 26.99 -15.43
CA LEU A 33 -13.34 25.86 -16.07
C LEU A 33 -12.45 24.60 -16.05
N SER A 34 -11.14 24.76 -16.29
CA SER A 34 -10.19 23.65 -16.18
C SER A 34 -10.08 23.12 -14.74
N ASP A 35 -10.12 24.01 -13.74
CA ASP A 35 -10.13 23.63 -12.31
C ASP A 35 -11.43 22.94 -11.87
N LEU A 36 -12.55 23.26 -12.53
CA LEU A 36 -13.88 22.72 -12.25
C LEU A 36 -14.24 21.52 -13.15
N ALA A 37 -13.49 21.29 -14.22
CA ALA A 37 -13.73 20.18 -15.11
C ALA A 37 -13.45 18.85 -14.41
N GLU A 38 -14.45 18.02 -14.30
CA GLU A 38 -14.31 16.61 -13.98
C GLU A 38 -14.21 15.83 -15.29
N ASN A 39 -13.06 15.22 -15.53
CA ASN A 39 -12.95 14.31 -16.66
C ASN A 39 -13.72 13.04 -16.32
N ASP A 40 -14.62 12.62 -17.17
CA ASP A 40 -15.15 11.27 -17.17
C ASP A 40 -14.01 10.33 -17.63
N PRO A 41 -13.52 9.43 -16.74
CA PRO A 41 -12.34 8.62 -17.05
C PRO A 41 -12.56 7.69 -18.25
N GLU A 42 -13.78 7.16 -18.42
CA GLU A 42 -14.11 6.23 -19.53
C GLU A 42 -14.11 6.96 -20.86
N LEU A 43 -14.72 8.14 -20.91
CA LEU A 43 -14.72 8.98 -22.11
C LEU A 43 -13.32 9.50 -22.43
N LEU A 44 -12.52 9.86 -21.43
CA LEU A 44 -11.15 10.30 -21.63
C LEU A 44 -10.28 9.18 -22.21
N VAL A 45 -10.36 7.97 -21.66
CA VAL A 45 -9.66 6.78 -22.16
C VAL A 45 -10.06 6.49 -23.61
N ALA A 46 -11.37 6.45 -23.92
CA ALA A 46 -11.85 6.22 -25.27
C ALA A 46 -11.34 7.27 -26.27
N LEU A 47 -11.30 8.55 -25.85
CA LEU A 47 -10.78 9.64 -26.68
C LEU A 47 -9.27 9.50 -26.90
N LEU A 48 -8.49 9.24 -25.86
CA LEU A 48 -7.03 9.07 -25.96
C LEU A 48 -6.67 7.84 -26.81
N GLN A 49 -7.38 6.72 -26.70
CA GLN A 49 -7.19 5.56 -27.57
C GLN A 49 -7.47 5.89 -29.05
N ALA A 50 -8.56 6.64 -29.32
CA ALA A 50 -8.88 7.09 -30.66
C ALA A 50 -7.82 8.05 -31.23
N ILE A 51 -7.21 8.89 -30.39
CA ILE A 51 -6.13 9.80 -30.77
C ILE A 51 -4.81 9.03 -30.96
N GLN A 52 -4.49 8.08 -30.08
CA GLN A 52 -3.28 7.24 -30.16
C GLN A 52 -3.20 6.47 -31.49
N SER A 53 -4.36 6.05 -32.04
CA SER A 53 -4.41 5.34 -33.33
C SER A 53 -4.09 6.22 -34.55
N ARG A 54 -3.88 7.54 -34.38
CA ARG A 54 -3.52 8.46 -35.46
C ARG A 54 -2.00 8.46 -35.69
N GLU A 55 -1.57 8.93 -36.86
CA GLU A 55 -0.16 8.97 -37.27
C GLU A 55 0.74 9.79 -36.31
N GLN A 56 0.17 10.78 -35.61
CA GLN A 56 0.87 11.63 -34.64
C GLN A 56 0.78 11.13 -33.19
N GLY A 57 0.06 10.01 -32.96
CA GLY A 57 -0.17 9.47 -31.62
C GLY A 57 -0.75 10.51 -30.64
N LEU A 58 -0.36 10.45 -29.38
CA LEU A 58 -0.81 11.36 -28.33
C LEU A 58 -0.09 12.72 -28.32
N THR A 59 0.79 13.00 -29.29
CA THR A 59 1.54 14.27 -29.36
C THR A 59 0.60 15.48 -29.35
N GLY A 60 0.85 16.44 -28.45
CA GLY A 60 0.08 17.66 -28.31
C GLY A 60 -1.17 17.56 -27.42
N THR A 61 -1.49 16.39 -26.88
CA THR A 61 -2.61 16.20 -25.93
C THR A 61 -2.23 16.51 -24.48
N GLY A 62 -0.94 16.55 -24.17
CA GLY A 62 -0.44 16.61 -22.79
C GLY A 62 -0.40 15.25 -22.07
N TYR A 63 -0.84 14.19 -22.73
CA TYR A 63 -0.79 12.82 -22.23
C TYR A 63 0.28 12.02 -22.96
N SER A 64 0.98 11.15 -22.24
CA SER A 64 1.91 10.16 -22.78
C SER A 64 1.23 8.78 -22.96
N ASP A 65 1.91 7.85 -23.65
CA ASP A 65 1.46 6.45 -23.71
C ASP A 65 1.42 5.80 -22.32
N ASP A 66 2.32 6.21 -21.42
CA ASP A 66 2.31 5.75 -20.03
C ASP A 66 1.10 6.30 -19.26
N ASP A 67 0.70 7.55 -19.50
CA ASP A 67 -0.52 8.13 -18.90
C ASP A 67 -1.77 7.41 -19.39
N LEU A 68 -1.86 7.09 -20.69
CA LEU A 68 -2.98 6.31 -21.22
C LEU A 68 -2.99 4.88 -20.67
N ALA A 69 -1.84 4.25 -20.56
CA ALA A 69 -1.73 2.94 -19.93
C ALA A 69 -2.18 2.99 -18.45
N ALA A 70 -1.81 4.04 -17.71
CA ALA A 70 -2.25 4.27 -16.34
C ALA A 70 -3.77 4.50 -16.24
N LEU A 71 -4.36 5.28 -17.17
CA LEU A 71 -5.81 5.52 -17.22
C LEU A 71 -6.58 4.25 -17.58
N LEU A 72 -6.08 3.46 -18.53
CA LEU A 72 -6.65 2.14 -18.89
C LEU A 72 -6.61 1.20 -17.70
N ALA A 73 -5.50 1.20 -16.98
CA ALA A 73 -5.34 0.39 -15.77
C ALA A 73 -6.25 0.87 -14.63
N ALA A 74 -6.47 2.17 -14.49
CA ALA A 74 -7.38 2.75 -13.49
C ALA A 74 -8.86 2.50 -13.83
N GLY A 75 -9.22 2.40 -15.11
CA GLY A 75 -10.57 2.00 -15.58
C GLY A 75 -10.84 0.48 -15.44
N MET A 76 -9.81 -0.30 -15.14
CA MET A 76 -9.92 -1.71 -14.83
C MET A 76 -9.94 -1.89 -13.31
N ASP A 77 -11.09 -1.62 -12.71
CA ASP A 77 -11.42 -1.95 -11.32
C ASP A 77 -10.74 -1.10 -10.23
N ASP A 78 -11.50 -0.23 -9.59
CA ASP A 78 -11.14 0.52 -8.36
C ASP A 78 -10.94 -0.42 -7.15
N GLY A 79 -10.68 -1.72 -7.39
CA GLY A 79 -10.45 -2.71 -6.36
C GLY A 79 -11.63 -2.77 -5.39
N GLU A 80 -12.74 -3.36 -5.81
CA GLU A 80 -13.86 -3.61 -4.90
C GLU A 80 -13.39 -4.39 -3.68
N ALA A 81 -13.91 -3.99 -2.51
CA ALA A 81 -13.63 -4.70 -1.28
C ALA A 81 -14.11 -6.16 -1.41
N LEU A 82 -13.20 -7.10 -1.20
CA LEU A 82 -13.53 -8.53 -1.24
C LEU A 82 -14.34 -8.90 0.00
N GLU A 83 -15.33 -9.76 -0.17
CA GLU A 83 -16.14 -10.24 0.96
C GLU A 83 -15.24 -10.94 1.99
N GLY A 84 -15.29 -10.49 3.25
CA GLY A 84 -14.48 -11.04 4.33
C GLY A 84 -12.99 -10.69 4.26
N GLU A 85 -12.61 -9.68 3.47
CA GLU A 85 -11.20 -9.28 3.31
C GLU A 85 -10.51 -8.91 4.63
N ASP A 86 -11.24 -8.37 5.58
CA ASP A 86 -10.73 -8.03 6.91
C ASP A 86 -10.72 -9.21 7.90
N ASP A 87 -11.26 -10.37 7.51
CA ASP A 87 -11.22 -11.58 8.34
C ASP A 87 -9.79 -12.14 8.41
N VAL A 88 -9.32 -12.43 9.62
CA VAL A 88 -8.00 -13.04 9.84
C VAL A 88 -8.14 -14.38 10.54
N PRO A 89 -7.53 -15.44 10.00
CA PRO A 89 -7.44 -16.74 10.67
C PRO A 89 -6.71 -16.65 12.01
N ASP A 90 -7.02 -17.56 12.92
CA ASP A 90 -6.27 -17.70 14.17
C ASP A 90 -4.82 -18.11 13.91
N THR A 91 -3.90 -17.58 14.73
CA THR A 91 -2.48 -17.91 14.65
C THR A 91 -2.26 -19.37 15.09
N PRO A 92 -1.66 -20.24 14.26
CA PRO A 92 -1.40 -21.62 14.62
C PRO A 92 -0.34 -21.73 15.71
N GLU A 93 -0.55 -22.66 16.67
CA GLU A 93 0.45 -22.96 17.70
C GLU A 93 1.68 -23.70 17.13
N ASP A 94 1.47 -24.53 16.10
CA ASP A 94 2.50 -25.29 15.40
C ASP A 94 2.49 -24.98 13.91
N PRO A 95 3.22 -23.95 13.48
CA PRO A 95 3.19 -23.47 12.10
C PRO A 95 3.76 -24.48 11.11
N ILE A 96 3.23 -24.43 9.88
CA ILE A 96 3.68 -25.20 8.71
C ILE A 96 4.94 -24.58 8.13
N SER A 97 4.93 -23.25 7.97
CA SER A 97 6.06 -22.49 7.46
C SER A 97 7.27 -22.56 8.37
N ARG A 98 8.46 -22.44 7.78
CA ARG A 98 9.76 -22.45 8.46
C ARG A 98 10.58 -21.24 8.02
N PRO A 99 11.50 -20.74 8.86
CA PRO A 99 12.44 -19.73 8.42
C PRO A 99 13.15 -20.13 7.13
N GLY A 100 13.14 -19.23 6.14
CA GLY A 100 13.69 -19.45 4.83
C GLY A 100 12.69 -19.97 3.79
N ASP A 101 11.48 -20.39 4.15
CA ASP A 101 10.46 -20.79 3.18
C ASP A 101 10.00 -19.58 2.35
N LEU A 102 9.85 -19.79 1.06
CA LEU A 102 9.32 -18.81 0.11
C LEU A 102 8.04 -19.38 -0.51
N TRP A 103 6.92 -18.77 -0.21
CA TRP A 103 5.62 -19.14 -0.74
C TRP A 103 5.27 -18.32 -1.98
N VAL A 104 4.73 -19.01 -2.99
CA VAL A 104 4.15 -18.42 -4.20
C VAL A 104 2.63 -18.53 -4.08
N LEU A 105 1.96 -17.37 -4.05
CA LEU A 105 0.52 -17.22 -3.86
C LEU A 105 -0.06 -16.57 -5.14
N GLY A 106 -0.42 -17.40 -6.13
CA GLY A 106 -0.72 -16.87 -7.47
C GLY A 106 0.49 -16.14 -8.05
N ASN A 107 0.39 -14.84 -8.24
CA ASN A 107 1.48 -13.98 -8.69
C ASN A 107 2.32 -13.39 -7.54
N HIS A 108 1.82 -13.44 -6.31
CA HIS A 108 2.49 -12.86 -5.14
C HIS A 108 3.58 -13.79 -4.59
N ARG A 109 4.46 -13.22 -3.79
CA ARG A 109 5.53 -13.95 -3.08
C ARG A 109 5.59 -13.53 -1.62
N LEU A 110 5.75 -14.51 -0.73
CA LEU A 110 5.88 -14.29 0.70
C LEU A 110 7.03 -15.14 1.24
N ILE A 111 8.07 -14.48 1.77
CA ILE A 111 9.18 -15.16 2.41
C ILE A 111 9.00 -15.18 3.93
N CYS A 112 9.25 -16.35 4.55
CA CYS A 112 9.46 -16.44 5.98
C CYS A 112 10.91 -16.03 6.28
N GLY A 113 11.15 -14.71 6.48
CA GLY A 113 12.50 -14.16 6.57
C GLY A 113 12.53 -12.79 7.22
N ASP A 114 13.73 -12.25 7.36
CA ASP A 114 13.99 -10.97 8.02
C ASP A 114 14.20 -9.87 6.97
N ALA A 115 13.37 -8.86 7.00
CA ALA A 115 13.42 -7.72 6.08
C ALA A 115 14.68 -6.84 6.21
N THR A 116 15.47 -7.04 7.26
CA THR A 116 16.77 -6.36 7.46
C THR A 116 17.94 -7.15 6.89
N ILE A 117 17.69 -8.38 6.41
CA ILE A 117 18.72 -9.27 5.85
C ILE A 117 18.66 -9.21 4.32
N ALA A 118 19.73 -8.69 3.69
CA ALA A 118 19.81 -8.48 2.25
C ALA A 118 19.55 -9.75 1.44
N THR A 119 20.06 -10.92 1.87
CA THR A 119 19.87 -12.20 1.18
C THR A 119 18.41 -12.67 1.17
N ASP A 120 17.63 -12.37 2.21
CA ASP A 120 16.22 -12.71 2.25
C ASP A 120 15.43 -11.80 1.29
N VAL A 121 15.73 -10.50 1.29
CA VAL A 121 15.11 -9.53 0.38
C VAL A 121 15.48 -9.84 -1.08
N GLU A 122 16.74 -10.18 -1.37
CA GLU A 122 17.18 -10.58 -2.71
C GLU A 122 16.47 -11.84 -3.21
N ARG A 123 16.29 -12.86 -2.34
CA ARG A 123 15.53 -14.07 -2.69
C ARG A 123 14.04 -13.80 -2.93
N LEU A 124 13.45 -12.89 -2.14
CA LEU A 124 12.07 -12.48 -2.31
C LEU A 124 11.86 -11.75 -3.63
N LEU A 125 12.68 -10.74 -3.88
CA LEU A 125 12.51 -9.83 -5.02
C LEU A 125 13.11 -10.37 -6.32
N GLU A 126 14.18 -11.18 -6.26
CA GLU A 126 14.96 -11.61 -7.43
C GLU A 126 15.34 -10.43 -8.33
N THR A 127 14.77 -10.35 -9.53
CA THR A 127 15.01 -9.25 -10.49
C THR A 127 13.97 -8.14 -10.43
N VAL A 128 12.90 -8.33 -9.63
CA VAL A 128 11.80 -7.37 -9.53
C VAL A 128 12.21 -6.18 -8.69
N LYS A 129 11.83 -4.99 -9.13
CA LYS A 129 12.06 -3.72 -8.43
C LYS A 129 10.73 -3.05 -8.14
N PRO A 130 10.08 -3.37 -7.02
CA PRO A 130 8.85 -2.68 -6.62
C PRO A 130 9.10 -1.18 -6.51
N LEU A 131 8.22 -0.36 -7.10
CA LEU A 131 8.30 1.10 -7.00
C LEU A 131 7.69 1.63 -5.69
N LEU A 132 6.76 0.87 -5.11
CA LEU A 132 5.96 1.24 -3.96
C LEU A 132 6.21 0.26 -2.79
N MET A 133 6.45 0.82 -1.61
CA MET A 133 6.41 0.13 -0.33
C MET A 133 5.20 0.63 0.47
N VAL A 134 4.39 -0.31 0.95
CA VAL A 134 3.27 -0.03 1.88
C VAL A 134 3.41 -0.96 3.06
N THR A 135 3.66 -0.41 4.26
CA THR A 135 4.10 -1.23 5.38
C THR A 135 3.65 -0.75 6.75
N ASP A 136 3.46 -1.72 7.64
CA ASP A 136 3.05 -1.56 9.04
C ASP A 136 4.07 -2.25 9.97
N PRO A 137 5.25 -1.65 10.17
CA PRO A 137 6.31 -2.24 11.00
C PRO A 137 5.92 -2.27 12.49
N PRO A 138 6.61 -3.04 13.33
CA PRO A 138 6.53 -2.92 14.77
C PRO A 138 6.84 -1.50 15.24
N TYR A 139 6.05 -0.97 16.19
CA TYR A 139 6.07 0.45 16.57
C TYR A 139 7.05 0.81 17.70
N GLY A 140 7.68 -0.17 18.32
CA GLY A 140 8.54 0.04 19.48
C GLY A 140 7.76 0.37 20.77
N VAL A 141 6.54 -0.16 20.90
CA VAL A 141 5.65 0.11 22.04
C VAL A 141 5.59 -1.06 23.04
N GLU A 142 6.35 -2.13 22.81
CA GLU A 142 6.35 -3.34 23.64
C GLU A 142 4.92 -3.84 23.91
N TYR A 143 4.14 -3.99 22.82
CA TYR A 143 2.72 -4.30 22.92
C TYR A 143 2.47 -5.63 23.65
N ASP A 144 1.88 -5.54 24.85
CA ASP A 144 1.42 -6.66 25.64
C ASP A 144 -0.11 -6.61 25.82
N PRO A 145 -0.87 -7.51 25.18
CA PRO A 145 -2.33 -7.55 25.32
C PRO A 145 -2.81 -8.08 26.67
N SER A 146 -1.92 -8.67 27.49
CA SER A 146 -2.27 -9.37 28.75
C SER A 146 -2.97 -8.45 29.77
N TRP A 147 -2.62 -7.15 29.81
CA TRP A 147 -3.22 -6.20 30.73
C TRP A 147 -4.71 -5.93 30.39
N ARG A 148 -5.07 -5.88 29.11
CA ARG A 148 -6.46 -5.70 28.67
C ARG A 148 -7.31 -6.91 28.96
N ASN A 149 -6.72 -8.11 28.79
CA ASN A 149 -7.36 -9.38 29.17
C ASN A 149 -7.60 -9.44 30.68
N LYS A 150 -6.63 -9.01 31.51
CA LYS A 150 -6.75 -8.94 32.97
C LYS A 150 -7.72 -7.88 33.46
N ALA A 151 -7.82 -6.74 32.75
CA ALA A 151 -8.72 -5.64 33.09
C ALA A 151 -10.17 -5.88 32.64
N GLY A 152 -10.47 -6.98 31.93
CA GLY A 152 -11.81 -7.25 31.38
C GLY A 152 -12.25 -6.22 30.33
N ALA A 153 -11.29 -5.46 29.78
CA ALA A 153 -11.55 -4.37 28.85
C ALA A 153 -11.70 -4.83 27.39
N ALA A 154 -11.58 -6.12 27.11
CA ALA A 154 -11.73 -6.70 25.79
C ALA A 154 -12.84 -7.73 25.79
N GLY A 155 -13.75 -7.66 24.82
CA GLY A 155 -14.84 -8.65 24.64
C GLY A 155 -14.34 -10.02 24.19
N THR A 156 -13.08 -10.13 23.73
CA THR A 156 -12.40 -11.38 23.34
C THR A 156 -10.98 -11.41 23.91
N LYS A 157 -10.49 -12.63 24.18
CA LYS A 157 -9.12 -12.83 24.65
C LYS A 157 -8.15 -12.54 23.49
N ARG A 158 -7.43 -11.42 23.57
CA ARG A 158 -6.42 -11.05 22.59
C ARG A 158 -5.14 -11.84 22.83
N THR A 159 -4.62 -12.49 21.78
CA THR A 159 -3.39 -13.28 21.78
C THR A 159 -2.43 -12.69 20.73
N GLY A 160 -1.16 -12.98 20.86
CA GLY A 160 -0.10 -12.57 19.94
C GLY A 160 0.79 -11.48 20.52
N LYS A 161 2.08 -11.78 20.58
CA LYS A 161 3.14 -10.81 20.87
C LYS A 161 3.76 -10.40 19.55
N VAL A 162 3.91 -9.09 19.32
CA VAL A 162 4.62 -8.58 18.16
C VAL A 162 6.12 -8.83 18.38
N LEU A 163 6.78 -9.44 17.41
CA LEU A 163 8.23 -9.66 17.46
C LEU A 163 8.94 -8.33 17.15
N ASN A 164 10.08 -8.11 17.79
CA ASN A 164 10.92 -6.91 17.62
C ASN A 164 10.18 -5.58 17.87
N ASP A 165 9.15 -5.59 18.75
CA ASP A 165 8.41 -4.38 19.13
C ASP A 165 9.09 -3.58 20.24
N ASP A 166 10.41 -3.64 20.27
CA ASP A 166 11.31 -2.89 21.16
C ASP A 166 11.97 -1.69 20.48
N ARG A 167 11.76 -1.52 19.16
CA ARG A 167 12.30 -0.41 18.35
C ARG A 167 11.32 0.08 17.32
N ALA A 168 11.44 1.37 16.94
CA ALA A 168 10.67 2.03 15.88
C ALA A 168 11.53 2.45 14.67
N ASP A 169 12.85 2.35 14.80
CA ASP A 169 13.81 2.64 13.72
C ASP A 169 14.08 1.36 12.93
N TRP A 170 13.72 1.40 11.64
CA TRP A 170 13.85 0.27 10.70
C TRP A 170 14.65 0.67 9.46
N ARG A 171 15.64 1.59 9.61
CA ARG A 171 16.47 2.09 8.50
C ARG A 171 17.14 0.99 7.69
N GLU A 172 17.51 -0.14 8.31
CA GLU A 172 18.12 -1.28 7.64
C GLU A 172 17.15 -1.90 6.62
N ALA A 173 15.86 -2.00 6.97
CA ALA A 173 14.84 -2.50 6.06
C ALA A 173 14.54 -1.48 4.94
N TRP A 174 14.48 -0.17 5.27
CA TRP A 174 14.27 0.88 4.28
C TRP A 174 15.41 0.96 3.26
N ALA A 175 16.64 0.71 3.69
CA ALA A 175 17.83 0.72 2.84
C ALA A 175 17.82 -0.38 1.76
N LEU A 176 17.14 -1.50 2.03
CA LEU A 176 17.01 -2.63 1.11
C LEU A 176 15.86 -2.47 0.11
N PHE A 177 14.97 -1.48 0.31
CA PHE A 177 13.89 -1.22 -0.63
C PHE A 177 14.41 -0.50 -1.88
N PRO A 178 14.28 -1.10 -3.08
CA PRO A 178 14.84 -0.53 -4.32
C PRO A 178 14.01 0.61 -4.91
N GLY A 179 12.74 0.76 -4.50
CA GLY A 179 11.78 1.69 -5.11
C GLY A 179 11.84 3.10 -4.56
N ASP A 180 10.90 3.93 -4.99
CA ASP A 180 10.91 5.38 -4.79
C ASP A 180 9.86 5.89 -3.79
N VAL A 181 8.77 5.16 -3.58
CA VAL A 181 7.61 5.62 -2.79
C VAL A 181 7.39 4.72 -1.59
N ALA A 182 7.22 5.30 -0.42
CA ALA A 182 6.97 4.58 0.81
C ALA A 182 5.77 5.16 1.58
N TYR A 183 4.90 4.28 2.05
CA TYR A 183 3.89 4.54 3.07
C TYR A 183 4.24 3.69 4.29
N VAL A 184 4.57 4.37 5.39
CA VAL A 184 5.04 3.71 6.61
C VAL A 184 4.14 4.10 7.78
N TRP A 185 3.33 3.17 8.24
CA TRP A 185 2.54 3.32 9.45
C TRP A 185 3.44 3.35 10.67
N HIS A 186 3.07 4.08 11.70
CA HIS A 186 3.91 4.18 12.88
C HIS A 186 3.11 4.55 14.14
N GLY A 187 3.68 4.28 15.30
CA GLY A 187 3.15 4.79 16.56
C GLY A 187 3.29 6.31 16.62
N ALA A 188 2.24 7.03 17.06
CA ALA A 188 2.23 8.49 17.06
C ALA A 188 3.38 9.10 17.90
N LEU A 189 3.78 8.45 19.00
CA LEU A 189 4.90 8.90 19.84
C LEU A 189 6.28 8.70 19.19
N HIS A 190 6.37 7.83 18.17
CA HIS A 190 7.60 7.53 17.45
C HIS A 190 7.66 8.19 16.06
N ALA A 191 6.75 9.13 15.77
CA ALA A 191 6.67 9.82 14.49
C ALA A 191 7.99 10.44 14.04
N ALA A 192 8.71 11.11 14.97
CA ALA A 192 10.01 11.73 14.70
C ALA A 192 11.08 10.67 14.35
N THR A 193 11.18 9.60 15.15
CA THR A 193 12.14 8.50 14.93
C THR A 193 11.96 7.84 13.56
N VAL A 194 10.69 7.56 13.18
CA VAL A 194 10.39 6.94 11.88
C VAL A 194 10.66 7.91 10.72
N ALA A 195 10.32 9.20 10.87
CA ALA A 195 10.66 10.21 9.86
C ALA A 195 12.17 10.31 9.64
N GLU A 196 12.97 10.38 10.73
CA GLU A 196 14.43 10.44 10.68
C GLU A 196 15.01 9.18 10.01
N SER A 197 14.52 7.99 10.37
CA SER A 197 14.98 6.72 9.76
C SER A 197 14.73 6.67 8.25
N LEU A 198 13.59 7.20 7.78
CA LEU A 198 13.27 7.34 6.37
C LEU A 198 14.19 8.36 5.67
N GLU A 199 14.44 9.51 6.30
CA GLU A 199 15.28 10.57 5.74
C GLU A 199 16.74 10.13 5.60
N GLU A 200 17.27 9.38 6.56
CA GLU A 200 18.60 8.78 6.52
C GLU A 200 18.72 7.67 5.47
N SER A 201 17.60 6.97 5.19
CA SER A 201 17.52 5.99 4.09
C SER A 201 17.28 6.64 2.70
N GLY A 202 17.39 7.97 2.61
CA GLY A 202 17.34 8.72 1.36
C GLY A 202 15.94 9.16 0.93
N PHE A 203 14.92 8.96 1.74
CA PHE A 203 13.57 9.45 1.48
C PHE A 203 13.40 10.91 1.93
N LYS A 204 12.37 11.55 1.41
CA LYS A 204 11.85 12.84 1.88
C LYS A 204 10.39 12.64 2.25
N VAL A 205 10.06 12.86 3.51
CA VAL A 205 8.67 12.88 3.96
C VAL A 205 7.93 14.00 3.24
N ARG A 206 6.77 13.68 2.68
CA ARG A 206 5.91 14.59 1.90
C ARG A 206 4.65 14.97 2.66
N SER A 207 4.01 14.00 3.31
CA SER A 207 2.77 14.21 4.05
C SER A 207 2.66 13.23 5.20
N GLN A 208 1.96 13.61 6.26
CA GLN A 208 1.48 12.70 7.27
C GLN A 208 0.00 12.41 7.01
N ILE A 209 -0.33 11.14 6.86
CA ILE A 209 -1.68 10.66 6.72
C ILE A 209 -2.15 10.19 8.09
N ILE A 210 -3.41 10.48 8.42
CA ILE A 210 -4.03 10.10 9.68
C ILE A 210 -5.23 9.21 9.39
N TRP A 211 -5.17 7.97 9.81
CA TRP A 211 -6.36 7.14 9.90
C TRP A 211 -7.13 7.49 11.17
N ALA A 212 -8.27 8.16 11.01
CA ALA A 212 -9.18 8.48 12.09
C ALA A 212 -10.09 7.27 12.35
N LYS A 213 -9.99 6.70 13.56
CA LYS A 213 -10.81 5.57 13.99
C LYS A 213 -12.18 6.04 14.44
N GLU A 214 -13.23 5.26 14.19
CA GLU A 214 -14.60 5.59 14.66
C GLU A 214 -14.69 5.59 16.18
N ARG A 215 -13.90 4.75 16.85
CA ARG A 215 -13.91 4.59 18.30
C ARG A 215 -12.51 4.81 18.87
N LEU A 216 -12.48 5.37 20.07
CA LEU A 216 -11.24 5.49 20.82
C LEU A 216 -10.69 4.12 21.24
N VAL A 217 -9.36 4.03 21.32
CA VAL A 217 -8.66 2.88 21.89
C VAL A 217 -8.34 3.20 23.34
N LEU A 218 -8.98 2.47 24.28
CA LEU A 218 -8.74 2.65 25.71
C LEU A 218 -7.25 2.50 26.02
N SER A 219 -6.67 3.54 26.62
CA SER A 219 -5.27 3.59 27.03
C SER A 219 -5.16 3.93 28.53
N ARG A 220 -3.95 3.85 29.08
CA ARG A 220 -3.68 4.23 30.47
C ARG A 220 -3.38 5.72 30.64
N GLY A 221 -3.25 6.48 29.54
CA GLY A 221 -2.98 7.93 29.58
C GLY A 221 -4.24 8.75 29.78
N ASP A 222 -4.07 10.07 29.95
CA ASP A 222 -5.15 11.04 30.11
C ASP A 222 -6.00 11.17 28.85
N TYR A 223 -5.37 10.99 27.66
CA TYR A 223 -6.04 10.97 26.37
C TYR A 223 -6.04 9.58 25.78
N HIS A 224 -7.16 9.17 25.20
CA HIS A 224 -7.28 7.91 24.47
C HIS A 224 -7.00 8.13 22.99
N TRP A 225 -6.21 7.24 22.42
CA TRP A 225 -5.88 7.27 21.00
C TRP A 225 -7.11 6.96 20.12
N GLN A 226 -7.39 7.82 19.16
CA GLN A 226 -8.46 7.63 18.18
C GLN A 226 -7.94 7.76 16.74
N HIS A 227 -6.63 7.63 16.56
CA HIS A 227 -6.01 7.68 15.23
C HIS A 227 -4.72 6.87 15.19
N GLU A 228 -4.29 6.57 13.97
CA GLU A 228 -2.95 6.08 13.68
C GLU A 228 -2.37 6.89 12.52
N PRO A 229 -1.11 7.32 12.62
CA PRO A 229 -0.43 8.07 11.57
C PRO A 229 0.37 7.18 10.63
N CYS A 230 0.51 7.65 9.38
CA CYS A 230 1.34 7.06 8.34
C CYS A 230 2.17 8.14 7.67
N TRP A 231 3.46 7.92 7.47
CA TRP A 231 4.30 8.76 6.64
C TRP A 231 4.19 8.39 5.17
N TYR A 232 3.82 9.34 4.32
CA TYR A 232 4.02 9.27 2.88
C TYR A 232 5.36 9.93 2.55
N ALA A 233 6.27 9.17 1.98
CA ALA A 233 7.62 9.60 1.67
C ALA A 233 8.04 9.18 0.25
N VAL A 234 8.89 9.98 -0.38
CA VAL A 234 9.41 9.73 -1.73
C VAL A 234 10.93 9.89 -1.69
N LYS A 235 11.68 9.01 -2.34
CA LYS A 235 13.15 9.15 -2.45
C LYS A 235 13.54 10.51 -3.02
N LYS A 236 14.60 11.10 -2.50
CA LYS A 236 15.09 12.44 -2.92
C LYS A 236 15.43 12.49 -4.40
N THR A 237 15.85 11.36 -4.96
CA THR A 237 16.21 11.20 -6.40
C THR A 237 15.11 10.52 -7.21
N GLY A 238 14.01 10.12 -6.57
CA GLY A 238 12.94 9.34 -7.19
C GLY A 238 11.75 10.17 -7.63
N LYS A 239 10.81 9.51 -8.29
CA LYS A 239 9.52 10.07 -8.71
C LYS A 239 8.41 9.57 -7.80
N GLY A 240 7.38 10.39 -7.60
CA GLY A 240 6.24 10.04 -6.75
C GLY A 240 5.29 9.01 -7.34
N HIS A 241 5.32 8.75 -8.65
CA HIS A 241 4.46 7.78 -9.35
C HIS A 241 2.97 7.91 -8.96
N TRP A 242 2.48 9.16 -8.85
CA TRP A 242 1.12 9.43 -8.42
C TRP A 242 0.12 9.05 -9.51
N ALA A 243 -0.72 8.07 -9.23
CA ALA A 243 -1.81 7.60 -10.09
C ALA A 243 -3.20 8.03 -9.56
N GLY A 244 -3.28 8.47 -8.30
CA GLY A 244 -4.52 8.93 -7.68
C GLY A 244 -4.99 10.30 -8.20
N ASP A 245 -6.22 10.65 -7.86
CA ASP A 245 -6.79 11.96 -8.17
C ASP A 245 -6.19 13.09 -7.29
N ARG A 246 -6.60 14.33 -7.51
CA ARG A 246 -6.16 15.50 -6.72
C ARG A 246 -7.09 15.83 -5.55
N LYS A 247 -8.09 15.00 -5.28
CA LYS A 247 -9.07 15.17 -4.19
C LYS A 247 -8.66 14.42 -2.92
N GLN A 248 -7.57 13.66 -2.97
CA GLN A 248 -7.06 12.88 -1.83
C GLN A 248 -6.65 13.79 -0.68
N THR A 249 -7.06 13.43 0.53
CA THR A 249 -6.77 14.17 1.76
C THR A 249 -5.89 13.37 2.70
N THR A 250 -5.26 14.04 3.64
CA THR A 250 -4.42 13.39 4.67
C THR A 250 -5.22 12.83 5.85
N LEU A 251 -6.52 13.10 5.94
CA LEU A 251 -7.39 12.54 6.97
C LEU A 251 -8.27 11.45 6.36
N TRP A 252 -8.03 10.21 6.77
CA TRP A 252 -8.77 9.05 6.30
C TRP A 252 -9.76 8.58 7.36
N GLN A 253 -11.02 8.67 7.04
CA GLN A 253 -12.09 8.07 7.82
C GLN A 253 -12.36 6.68 7.22
N ILE A 254 -11.77 5.65 7.83
CA ILE A 254 -11.93 4.26 7.41
C ILE A 254 -12.62 3.51 8.54
N SER A 255 -13.77 2.94 8.23
CA SER A 255 -14.53 2.12 9.16
C SER A 255 -13.78 0.84 9.47
N SER A 256 -13.53 0.59 10.72
CA SER A 256 -13.07 -0.72 11.18
C SER A 256 -14.29 -1.58 11.44
N ARG A 257 -14.80 -2.27 10.42
CA ARG A 257 -16.08 -2.99 10.47
C ARG A 257 -16.24 -3.99 11.62
N ASP A 258 -15.14 -4.45 12.25
CA ASP A 258 -15.23 -5.51 13.25
C ASP A 258 -14.23 -5.46 14.40
N GLN A 259 -13.76 -4.29 14.83
CA GLN A 259 -12.89 -4.23 16.02
C GLN A 259 -13.56 -4.72 17.33
N ASP A 260 -14.87 -4.92 17.35
CA ASP A 260 -15.63 -5.26 18.57
C ASP A 260 -16.11 -6.72 18.67
N ALA A 261 -16.18 -7.49 17.59
CA ALA A 261 -16.88 -8.76 17.67
C ALA A 261 -16.01 -10.02 17.67
N LYS A 262 -14.90 -10.06 16.95
CA LYS A 262 -14.16 -11.33 16.78
C LYS A 262 -12.67 -11.24 16.43
N THR A 263 -12.05 -10.07 16.30
CA THR A 263 -10.64 -10.04 15.95
C THR A 263 -9.75 -10.40 17.14
N VAL A 264 -9.14 -11.56 17.07
CA VAL A 264 -8.14 -12.08 18.03
C VAL A 264 -6.88 -11.20 18.00
N HIS A 265 -6.63 -10.52 16.87
CA HIS A 265 -5.46 -9.67 16.60
C HIS A 265 -5.80 -8.18 16.80
N GLY A 266 -5.39 -7.64 17.95
CA GLY A 266 -5.71 -6.26 18.35
C GLY A 266 -4.96 -5.16 17.60
N THR A 267 -4.07 -5.49 16.65
CA THR A 267 -3.18 -4.56 15.93
C THR A 267 -3.43 -4.55 14.41
N GLN A 268 -4.37 -5.34 13.92
CA GLN A 268 -4.64 -5.42 12.48
C GLN A 268 -5.24 -4.11 11.95
N LYS A 269 -4.73 -3.67 10.79
CA LYS A 269 -5.32 -2.57 10.04
C LYS A 269 -6.39 -3.05 9.06
N PRO A 270 -7.44 -2.26 8.80
CA PRO A 270 -8.35 -2.50 7.68
C PRO A 270 -7.58 -2.57 6.35
N VAL A 271 -8.02 -3.43 5.44
CA VAL A 271 -7.42 -3.59 4.11
C VAL A 271 -7.41 -2.25 3.36
N GLU A 272 -8.41 -1.42 3.55
CA GLU A 272 -8.52 -0.09 2.95
C GLU A 272 -7.35 0.84 3.32
N CYS A 273 -6.74 0.68 4.50
CA CYS A 273 -5.53 1.44 4.87
C CYS A 273 -4.32 1.13 3.98
N MET A 274 -4.27 -0.07 3.40
CA MET A 274 -3.22 -0.51 2.47
C MET A 274 -3.64 -0.33 1.01
N ARG A 275 -4.93 -0.47 0.71
CA ARG A 275 -5.48 -0.31 -0.64
C ARG A 275 -5.30 1.10 -1.18
N ARG A 276 -5.61 2.14 -0.39
CA ARG A 276 -5.47 3.55 -0.83
C ARG A 276 -4.06 3.91 -1.29
N PRO A 277 -2.99 3.62 -0.54
CA PRO A 277 -1.62 3.81 -1.01
C PRO A 277 -1.32 3.08 -2.32
N ILE A 278 -1.80 1.83 -2.43
CA ILE A 278 -1.59 0.99 -3.62
C ILE A 278 -2.24 1.62 -4.85
N LEU A 279 -3.50 2.04 -4.75
CA LEU A 279 -4.22 2.72 -5.83
C LEU A 279 -3.58 4.06 -6.20
N ASN A 280 -3.12 4.82 -5.19
CA ASN A 280 -2.57 6.15 -5.41
C ASN A 280 -1.17 6.17 -6.06
N ASN A 281 -0.38 5.08 -5.94
CA ASN A 281 1.02 5.09 -6.38
C ASN A 281 1.43 3.84 -7.17
N SER A 282 0.46 3.09 -7.70
CA SER A 282 0.75 1.96 -8.58
C SER A 282 -0.39 1.71 -9.56
N SER A 283 -0.08 0.97 -10.63
CA SER A 283 -1.05 0.46 -11.62
C SER A 283 -1.18 -1.06 -11.51
N PRO A 284 -2.29 -1.67 -11.99
CA PRO A 284 -2.45 -3.12 -12.04
C PRO A 284 -1.24 -3.82 -12.67
N GLY A 285 -0.87 -4.99 -12.11
CA GLY A 285 0.31 -5.74 -12.50
C GLY A 285 1.62 -5.25 -11.89
N GLN A 286 1.68 -4.04 -11.34
CA GLN A 286 2.90 -3.52 -10.70
C GLN A 286 3.15 -4.15 -9.32
N ALA A 287 4.43 -4.19 -8.95
CA ALA A 287 4.88 -4.78 -7.70
C ALA A 287 4.77 -3.81 -6.52
N VAL A 288 4.27 -4.32 -5.40
CA VAL A 288 4.21 -3.66 -4.09
C VAL A 288 5.07 -4.45 -3.11
N TYR A 289 5.92 -3.76 -2.34
CA TYR A 289 6.78 -4.36 -1.32
C TYR A 289 6.22 -4.14 0.08
N GLU A 290 6.19 -5.22 0.87
CA GLU A 290 5.78 -5.19 2.27
C GLU A 290 6.79 -5.95 3.13
N PRO A 291 7.73 -5.25 3.78
CA PRO A 291 8.78 -5.88 4.61
C PRO A 291 8.27 -6.47 5.94
N PHE A 292 7.06 -6.12 6.39
CA PHE A 292 6.49 -6.58 7.68
C PHE A 292 5.06 -7.07 7.46
N MET A 293 4.92 -8.17 6.71
CA MET A 293 3.65 -8.66 6.18
C MET A 293 2.58 -8.91 7.24
N GLY A 294 2.96 -9.36 8.44
CA GLY A 294 2.03 -9.70 9.50
C GLY A 294 0.94 -10.69 9.04
N SER A 295 -0.32 -10.33 9.26
CA SER A 295 -1.48 -11.14 8.86
C SER A 295 -1.84 -11.05 7.37
N GLY A 296 -1.03 -10.38 6.53
CA GLY A 296 -1.25 -10.32 5.09
C GLY A 296 -2.18 -9.21 4.60
N THR A 297 -2.37 -8.13 5.35
CA THR A 297 -3.30 -7.06 4.96
C THR A 297 -2.92 -6.40 3.64
N THR A 298 -1.62 -6.09 3.44
CA THR A 298 -1.10 -5.55 2.18
C THR A 298 -1.19 -6.56 1.04
N LEU A 299 -1.02 -7.85 1.29
CA LEU A 299 -1.20 -8.92 0.31
C LEU A 299 -2.64 -8.95 -0.23
N ILE A 300 -3.63 -8.87 0.66
CA ILE A 300 -5.05 -8.86 0.27
C ILE A 300 -5.40 -7.56 -0.47
N ALA A 301 -4.87 -6.42 -0.04
CA ALA A 301 -5.04 -5.15 -0.76
C ALA A 301 -4.43 -5.20 -2.18
N ALA A 302 -3.28 -5.82 -2.35
CA ALA A 302 -2.66 -6.01 -3.66
C ALA A 302 -3.47 -6.97 -4.55
N GLU A 303 -3.96 -8.10 -4.01
CA GLU A 303 -4.84 -9.04 -4.72
C GLU A 303 -6.10 -8.34 -5.22
N SER A 304 -6.84 -7.65 -4.32
CA SER A 304 -8.10 -6.97 -4.64
C SER A 304 -7.95 -5.85 -5.68
N THR A 305 -6.74 -5.35 -5.89
CA THR A 305 -6.43 -4.26 -6.83
C THR A 305 -5.64 -4.72 -8.06
N GLY A 306 -5.44 -6.03 -8.23
CA GLY A 306 -4.67 -6.59 -9.36
C GLY A 306 -3.18 -6.24 -9.35
N ARG A 307 -2.61 -5.87 -8.19
CA ARG A 307 -1.16 -5.64 -8.01
C ARG A 307 -0.49 -6.90 -7.50
N VAL A 308 0.84 -6.95 -7.56
CA VAL A 308 1.62 -8.11 -7.14
C VAL A 308 2.38 -7.79 -5.86
N CYS A 309 2.07 -8.46 -4.76
CA CYS A 309 2.73 -8.24 -3.48
C CYS A 309 3.98 -9.11 -3.34
N TYR A 310 5.06 -8.50 -2.88
CA TYR A 310 6.30 -9.14 -2.45
C TYR A 310 6.50 -8.87 -0.97
N GLY A 311 6.24 -9.86 -0.12
CA GLY A 311 6.19 -9.70 1.33
C GLY A 311 7.23 -10.50 2.07
N SER A 312 7.71 -9.93 3.19
CA SER A 312 8.54 -10.61 4.18
C SER A 312 7.84 -10.65 5.52
N GLU A 313 7.94 -11.78 6.23
CA GLU A 313 7.43 -11.95 7.59
C GLU A 313 8.37 -12.84 8.39
N LEU A 314 8.76 -12.35 9.56
CA LEU A 314 9.72 -13.05 10.42
C LEU A 314 9.10 -14.25 11.13
N SER A 315 7.82 -14.16 11.51
CA SER A 315 7.10 -15.19 12.27
C SER A 315 6.52 -16.26 11.35
N PRO A 316 6.95 -17.52 11.43
CA PRO A 316 6.35 -18.62 10.67
C PRO A 316 4.84 -18.73 10.86
N ALA A 317 4.34 -18.44 12.07
CA ALA A 317 2.92 -18.50 12.38
C ALA A 317 2.11 -17.41 11.66
N TYR A 318 2.68 -16.20 11.50
CA TYR A 318 2.04 -15.13 10.72
C TYR A 318 2.16 -15.36 9.21
N VAL A 319 3.23 -16.00 8.74
CA VAL A 319 3.30 -16.47 7.35
C VAL A 319 2.14 -17.43 7.05
N ASP A 320 1.89 -18.40 7.94
CA ASP A 320 0.76 -19.32 7.80
C ASP A 320 -0.59 -18.59 7.80
N VAL A 321 -0.77 -17.59 8.68
CA VAL A 321 -1.98 -16.74 8.72
C VAL A 321 -2.19 -16.04 7.37
N ALA A 322 -1.15 -15.42 6.83
CA ALA A 322 -1.21 -14.70 5.55
C ALA A 322 -1.55 -15.65 4.38
N VAL A 323 -0.92 -16.84 4.35
CA VAL A 323 -1.20 -17.89 3.36
C VAL A 323 -2.65 -18.35 3.45
N LEU A 324 -3.12 -18.73 4.65
CA LEU A 324 -4.48 -19.22 4.86
C LEU A 324 -5.54 -18.13 4.51
N ARG A 325 -5.26 -16.88 4.87
CA ARG A 325 -6.12 -15.75 4.55
C ARG A 325 -6.25 -15.56 3.04
N TRP A 326 -5.13 -15.56 2.32
CA TRP A 326 -5.12 -15.45 0.87
C TRP A 326 -5.85 -16.63 0.21
N GLN A 327 -5.57 -17.88 0.64
CA GLN A 327 -6.27 -19.07 0.13
C GLN A 327 -7.79 -19.00 0.36
N LYS A 328 -8.22 -18.53 1.56
CA LYS A 328 -9.64 -18.38 1.89
C LYS A 328 -10.35 -17.39 0.97
N ILE A 329 -9.71 -16.27 0.66
CA ILE A 329 -10.30 -15.18 -0.14
C ILE A 329 -10.32 -15.52 -1.63
N THR A 330 -9.23 -16.10 -2.15
CA THR A 330 -9.06 -16.34 -3.59
C THR A 330 -9.49 -17.72 -4.05
N GLY A 331 -9.55 -18.68 -3.15
CA GLY A 331 -9.68 -20.11 -3.50
C GLY A 331 -8.41 -20.70 -4.13
N GLY A 332 -7.32 -19.91 -4.22
CA GLY A 332 -6.03 -20.31 -4.76
C GLY A 332 -5.27 -21.28 -3.85
N LYS A 333 -4.19 -21.88 -4.36
CA LYS A 333 -3.27 -22.71 -3.60
C LYS A 333 -1.91 -22.04 -3.49
N ALA A 334 -1.41 -21.85 -2.27
CA ALA A 334 -0.05 -21.39 -2.05
C ALA A 334 0.93 -22.55 -2.25
N MET A 335 1.99 -22.31 -3.03
CA MET A 335 2.99 -23.31 -3.41
C MET A 335 4.34 -22.98 -2.77
N LEU A 336 5.01 -23.97 -2.19
CA LEU A 336 6.36 -23.77 -1.68
C LEU A 336 7.36 -23.71 -2.83
N ASN A 337 8.09 -22.61 -2.95
CA ASN A 337 9.06 -22.41 -4.01
C ASN A 337 10.19 -23.43 -3.95
N GLY A 338 10.47 -24.07 -5.07
CA GLY A 338 11.52 -25.10 -5.19
C GLY A 338 11.13 -26.50 -4.71
N ASP A 339 10.04 -26.64 -3.95
CA ASP A 339 9.51 -27.95 -3.50
C ASP A 339 8.36 -28.45 -4.41
N GLY A 340 7.53 -27.52 -4.87
CA GLY A 340 6.39 -27.80 -5.74
C GLY A 340 5.16 -28.37 -5.01
N ARG A 341 5.21 -28.51 -3.69
CA ARG A 341 4.06 -28.89 -2.86
C ARG A 341 3.25 -27.68 -2.45
N SER A 342 1.94 -27.85 -2.37
CA SER A 342 1.05 -26.85 -1.83
C SER A 342 1.14 -26.78 -0.30
N PHE A 343 0.71 -25.67 0.27
CA PHE A 343 0.61 -25.49 1.72
C PHE A 343 -0.26 -26.56 2.37
N ASP A 344 -1.38 -26.93 1.74
CA ASP A 344 -2.32 -27.94 2.24
C ASP A 344 -1.70 -29.34 2.23
N GLU A 345 -0.97 -29.73 1.17
CA GLU A 345 -0.27 -31.02 1.10
C GLU A 345 0.78 -31.17 2.21
N ILE A 346 1.53 -30.08 2.49
CA ILE A 346 2.54 -30.09 3.57
C ILE A 346 1.85 -30.21 4.93
N LYS A 347 0.72 -29.48 5.11
CA LYS A 347 -0.09 -29.54 6.33
C LYS A 347 -0.66 -30.92 6.60
N GLU A 348 -1.23 -31.58 5.56
CA GLU A 348 -1.75 -32.94 5.67
C GLU A 348 -0.63 -33.95 5.97
N GLY A 349 0.52 -33.83 5.31
CA GLY A 349 1.69 -34.67 5.59
C GLY A 349 2.21 -34.53 7.01
N LYS A 350 2.16 -33.30 7.60
CA LYS A 350 2.55 -33.06 8.99
C LYS A 350 1.54 -33.66 9.98
N ALA A 351 0.25 -33.64 9.68
CA ALA A 351 -0.79 -34.21 10.53
C ALA A 351 -0.78 -35.75 10.53
N ALA A 352 -0.20 -36.39 9.50
CA ALA A 352 -0.10 -37.83 9.34
C ALA A 352 1.18 -38.42 9.94
N ALA A 353 2.16 -37.59 10.33
CA ALA A 353 3.45 -37.99 10.93
C ALA A 353 3.43 -37.89 12.45
#